data_88bc5d95cf9eb0d67c26cbc47e9c6efb
#
_entry.id   88bc5d95cf9eb0d67c26cbc47e9c6efb
#
_cell.length_a   1.000
_cell.length_b   1.000
_cell.length_c   1.000
_cell.angle_alpha   90.00
_cell.angle_beta   90.00
_cell.angle_gamma   90.00
#
_symmetry.space_group_name_H-M   'P 1'
#
loop_
_entity.id
_entity.type
_entity.pdbx_description
1 polymer ?
#
loop_
_entity_poly.entity_id
_entity_poly.type
_entity_poly.pdbx_seq_one_letter_code
_entity_poly.pdbx_strand_id
1 'polypeptide(L)'
;MRIALLGYGKMGKMIERIAIERGHEIVLIVDENNRAACTDEQLKQADVAIEFTMPAVAVENYKWCFDNGVPVVSGTTGWLERWDEVVACCREQQGGFFYASNFSIGVNIFFQLNKYLAKMMNGFNDYKVFIEETHHIHKLDAPSVTAITIAEGILGNHDGYRSWQLNEGRQMPADVLPVTARRIGEVPGIHAVTYKSEVDEIEIRHSAVSREGFARGAV
;
A
#
# COMPACT_ATOMS: atom_id res chain seq x y z
N MET A 1 23.07 3.56 -6.42
CA MET A 1 22.25 4.70 -6.89
C MET A 1 22.27 5.80 -5.85
N ARG A 2 22.09 7.03 -6.28
CA ARG A 2 21.88 8.19 -5.42
C ARG A 2 20.38 8.37 -5.24
N ILE A 3 19.92 8.40 -4.01
CA ILE A 3 18.50 8.38 -3.66
C ILE A 3 18.13 9.67 -2.93
N ALA A 4 17.02 10.31 -3.35
CA ALA A 4 16.36 11.34 -2.59
C ALA A 4 15.22 10.71 -1.77
N LEU A 5 15.14 10.99 -0.48
CA LEU A 5 14.05 10.56 0.39
C LEU A 5 13.08 11.73 0.60
N LEU A 6 11.86 11.58 0.14
CA LEU A 6 10.76 12.51 0.37
C LEU A 6 9.84 11.93 1.44
N GLY A 7 9.89 12.52 2.62
CA GLY A 7 9.28 12.00 3.84
C GLY A 7 10.29 11.26 4.73
N TYR A 8 10.53 11.81 5.93
CA TYR A 8 11.52 11.26 6.86
C TYR A 8 10.93 10.86 8.22
N GLY A 9 9.72 10.27 8.15
CA GLY A 9 9.05 9.64 9.27
C GLY A 9 9.59 8.23 9.56
N LYS A 10 8.75 7.38 10.18
CA LYS A 10 9.12 5.97 10.51
C LYS A 10 9.56 5.17 9.28
N MET A 11 8.88 5.36 8.14
CA MET A 11 9.25 4.67 6.89
C MET A 11 10.52 5.24 6.26
N GLY A 12 10.64 6.56 6.14
CA GLY A 12 11.84 7.19 5.55
C GLY A 12 13.14 6.80 6.24
N LYS A 13 13.15 6.81 7.58
CA LYS A 13 14.31 6.36 8.38
C LYS A 13 14.67 4.88 8.15
N MET A 14 13.67 4.03 7.95
CA MET A 14 13.89 2.63 7.67
C MET A 14 14.39 2.40 6.24
N ILE A 15 13.85 3.15 5.27
CA ILE A 15 14.28 3.12 3.88
C ILE A 15 15.75 3.60 3.78
N GLU A 16 16.12 4.69 4.46
CA GLU A 16 17.51 5.17 4.53
C GLU A 16 18.47 4.06 4.98
N ARG A 17 18.17 3.44 6.13
CA ARG A 17 19.01 2.35 6.67
C ARG A 17 19.18 1.23 5.65
N ILE A 18 18.10 0.77 5.03
CA ILE A 18 18.13 -0.33 4.05
C ILE A 18 18.86 0.09 2.77
N ALA A 19 18.66 1.32 2.30
CA ALA A 19 19.36 1.85 1.14
C ALA A 19 20.87 1.86 1.36
N ILE A 20 21.33 2.35 2.51
CA ILE A 20 22.75 2.35 2.90
C ILE A 20 23.28 0.92 3.02
N GLU A 21 22.56 0.00 3.68
CA GLU A 21 22.90 -1.41 3.78
C GLU A 21 23.09 -2.08 2.40
N ARG A 22 22.34 -1.62 1.38
CA ARG A 22 22.44 -2.10 -0.01
C ARG A 22 23.48 -1.35 -0.85
N GLY A 23 24.26 -0.44 -0.26
CA GLY A 23 25.30 0.31 -0.95
C GLY A 23 24.79 1.46 -1.80
N HIS A 24 23.60 2.00 -1.49
CA HIS A 24 23.08 3.22 -2.10
C HIS A 24 23.48 4.44 -1.27
N GLU A 25 23.52 5.60 -1.91
CA GLU A 25 23.83 6.88 -1.29
C GLU A 25 22.54 7.71 -1.12
N ILE A 26 22.30 8.27 0.05
CA ILE A 26 21.24 9.23 0.27
C ILE A 26 21.79 10.63 0.07
N VAL A 27 21.37 11.29 -1.01
CA VAL A 27 21.86 12.62 -1.42
C VAL A 27 20.95 13.75 -0.97
N LEU A 28 19.69 13.44 -0.67
CA LEU A 28 18.72 14.43 -0.20
C LEU A 28 17.72 13.77 0.74
N ILE A 29 17.44 14.43 1.86
CA ILE A 29 16.34 14.07 2.77
C ILE A 29 15.42 15.28 2.88
N VAL A 30 14.13 15.07 2.58
CA VAL A 30 13.09 16.10 2.64
C VAL A 30 12.04 15.70 3.67
N ASP A 31 11.75 16.60 4.59
CA ASP A 31 10.66 16.47 5.54
C ASP A 31 9.81 17.78 5.61
N GLU A 32 8.83 17.79 6.49
CA GLU A 32 7.96 18.95 6.67
C GLU A 32 8.69 20.23 7.14
N ASN A 33 9.85 20.10 7.78
CA ASN A 33 10.59 21.22 8.36
C ASN A 33 11.58 21.84 7.36
N ASN A 34 12.06 21.07 6.37
CA ASN A 34 13.11 21.51 5.46
C ASN A 34 12.68 21.64 4.00
N ARG A 35 11.48 21.19 3.61
CA ARG A 35 11.00 21.19 2.20
C ARG A 35 11.19 22.55 1.50
N ALA A 36 10.91 23.64 2.20
CA ALA A 36 11.03 25.00 1.64
C ALA A 36 12.50 25.44 1.38
N ALA A 37 13.46 24.80 2.04
CA ALA A 37 14.87 25.07 1.87
C ALA A 37 15.56 24.14 0.84
N CYS A 38 14.89 23.08 0.42
CA CYS A 38 15.41 22.16 -0.59
C CYS A 38 15.28 22.73 -1.98
N THR A 39 16.36 22.67 -2.77
CA THR A 39 16.43 23.24 -4.12
C THR A 39 16.34 22.17 -5.20
N ASP A 40 16.03 22.62 -6.42
CA ASP A 40 16.00 21.76 -7.61
C ASP A 40 17.37 21.14 -7.90
N GLU A 41 18.45 21.90 -7.68
CA GLU A 41 19.83 21.44 -7.90
C GLU A 41 20.19 20.30 -6.93
N GLN A 42 19.66 20.33 -5.69
CA GLN A 42 19.86 19.24 -4.75
C GLN A 42 19.09 17.98 -5.19
N LEU A 43 17.81 18.15 -5.62
CA LEU A 43 17.01 17.03 -6.10
C LEU A 43 17.61 16.37 -7.35
N LYS A 44 18.10 17.15 -8.30
CA LYS A 44 18.77 16.68 -9.54
C LYS A 44 20.00 15.82 -9.30
N GLN A 45 20.55 15.82 -8.10
CA GLN A 45 21.66 14.92 -7.77
C GLN A 45 21.20 13.47 -7.58
N ALA A 46 19.91 13.23 -7.39
CA ALA A 46 19.38 11.90 -7.21
C ALA A 46 19.12 11.18 -8.55
N ASP A 47 19.37 9.89 -8.57
CA ASP A 47 19.00 9.00 -9.68
C ASP A 47 17.52 8.58 -9.58
N VAL A 48 16.94 8.62 -8.37
CA VAL A 48 15.56 8.29 -8.05
C VAL A 48 15.11 8.93 -6.73
N ALA A 49 13.85 9.31 -6.63
CA ALA A 49 13.23 9.70 -5.38
C ALA A 49 12.36 8.56 -4.82
N ILE A 50 12.46 8.31 -3.52
CA ILE A 50 11.54 7.41 -2.79
C ILE A 50 10.67 8.26 -1.88
N GLU A 51 9.35 8.23 -2.12
CA GLU A 51 8.39 9.13 -1.51
C GLU A 51 7.43 8.38 -0.57
N PHE A 52 7.48 8.73 0.72
CA PHE A 52 6.59 8.22 1.78
C PHE A 52 6.20 9.39 2.71
N THR A 53 5.26 10.22 2.26
CA THR A 53 4.79 11.40 2.99
C THR A 53 3.32 11.27 3.41
N MET A 54 2.53 12.32 3.18
CA MET A 54 1.10 12.38 3.42
C MET A 54 0.35 12.72 2.12
N PRO A 55 -0.92 12.29 1.97
CA PRO A 55 -1.72 12.54 0.77
C PRO A 55 -1.73 14.00 0.32
N ALA A 56 -1.79 14.91 1.30
CA ALA A 56 -1.90 16.36 1.04
C ALA A 56 -0.70 16.96 0.29
N VAL A 57 0.48 16.34 0.39
CA VAL A 57 1.72 16.87 -0.21
C VAL A 57 2.32 15.94 -1.28
N ALA A 58 1.83 14.71 -1.36
CA ALA A 58 2.40 13.68 -2.23
C ALA A 58 2.41 14.10 -3.70
N VAL A 59 1.28 14.60 -4.21
CA VAL A 59 1.17 15.00 -5.63
C VAL A 59 2.11 16.14 -5.99
N GLU A 60 2.28 17.11 -5.10
CA GLU A 60 3.22 18.21 -5.34
C GLU A 60 4.69 17.74 -5.29
N ASN A 61 5.00 16.74 -4.45
CA ASN A 61 6.30 16.08 -4.45
C ASN A 61 6.57 15.35 -5.78
N TYR A 62 5.57 14.64 -6.32
CA TYR A 62 5.70 13.96 -7.62
C TYR A 62 5.99 14.94 -8.74
N LYS A 63 5.20 16.04 -8.83
CA LYS A 63 5.41 17.09 -9.83
C LYS A 63 6.80 17.69 -9.73
N TRP A 64 7.23 18.02 -8.51
CA TRP A 64 8.59 18.54 -8.28
C TRP A 64 9.67 17.60 -8.80
N CYS A 65 9.51 16.28 -8.61
CA CYS A 65 10.43 15.30 -9.17
C CYS A 65 10.36 15.24 -10.70
N PHE A 66 9.15 15.23 -11.29
CA PHE A 66 8.99 15.17 -12.74
C PHE A 66 9.55 16.41 -13.42
N ASP A 67 9.30 17.61 -12.89
CA ASP A 67 9.82 18.89 -13.40
C ASP A 67 11.37 18.93 -13.38
N ASN A 68 11.99 18.13 -12.50
CA ASN A 68 13.44 18.02 -12.37
C ASN A 68 14.04 16.75 -13.02
N GLY A 69 13.22 15.97 -13.73
CA GLY A 69 13.67 14.76 -14.43
C GLY A 69 14.07 13.60 -13.50
N VAL A 70 13.61 13.61 -12.24
CA VAL A 70 13.90 12.56 -11.25
C VAL A 70 12.76 11.56 -11.17
N PRO A 71 12.97 10.27 -11.48
CA PRO A 71 11.95 9.24 -11.32
C PRO A 71 11.50 9.09 -9.87
N VAL A 72 10.23 8.69 -9.65
CA VAL A 72 9.64 8.57 -8.31
C VAL A 72 9.11 7.17 -8.06
N VAL A 73 9.48 6.61 -6.91
CA VAL A 73 8.85 5.44 -6.30
C VAL A 73 8.03 5.90 -5.11
N SER A 74 6.70 5.78 -5.17
CA SER A 74 5.81 6.28 -4.12
C SER A 74 5.03 5.17 -3.41
N GLY A 75 5.02 5.26 -2.07
CA GLY A 75 4.18 4.44 -1.20
C GLY A 75 3.16 5.24 -0.37
N THR A 76 3.04 6.53 -0.60
CA THR A 76 1.98 7.34 0.02
C THR A 76 0.62 6.93 -0.54
N THR A 77 -0.35 6.66 0.32
CA THR A 77 -1.73 6.29 -0.04
C THR A 77 -2.69 7.46 0.17
N GLY A 78 -3.92 7.37 -0.36
CA GLY A 78 -4.98 8.36 -0.12
C GLY A 78 -4.94 9.59 -1.03
N TRP A 79 -4.21 9.54 -2.16
CA TRP A 79 -4.12 10.61 -3.16
C TRP A 79 -4.70 10.22 -4.53
N LEU A 80 -5.20 9.00 -4.68
CA LEU A 80 -5.60 8.41 -5.98
C LEU A 80 -6.74 9.15 -6.69
N GLU A 81 -7.50 10.00 -6.00
CA GLU A 81 -8.47 10.90 -6.65
C GLU A 81 -7.79 11.86 -7.65
N ARG A 82 -6.48 12.12 -7.48
CA ARG A 82 -5.66 12.93 -8.39
C ARG A 82 -4.80 12.08 -9.33
N TRP A 83 -5.12 10.80 -9.53
CA TRP A 83 -4.34 9.88 -10.36
C TRP A 83 -4.14 10.39 -11.79
N ASP A 84 -5.22 10.81 -12.45
CA ASP A 84 -5.15 11.26 -13.84
C ASP A 84 -4.28 12.50 -14.01
N GLU A 85 -4.29 13.41 -13.03
CA GLU A 85 -3.44 14.60 -12.98
C GLU A 85 -1.95 14.19 -12.88
N VAL A 86 -1.62 13.26 -11.99
CA VAL A 86 -0.24 12.79 -11.81
C VAL A 86 0.26 12.07 -13.07
N VAL A 87 -0.56 11.21 -13.67
CA VAL A 87 -0.20 10.50 -14.91
C VAL A 87 -0.02 11.45 -16.09
N ALA A 88 -0.88 12.47 -16.21
CA ALA A 88 -0.75 13.49 -17.26
C ALA A 88 0.56 14.27 -17.11
N CYS A 89 0.86 14.76 -15.91
CA CYS A 89 2.10 15.48 -15.61
C CYS A 89 3.34 14.60 -15.86
N CYS A 90 3.33 13.35 -15.38
CA CYS A 90 4.42 12.40 -15.60
C CYS A 90 4.71 12.19 -17.08
N ARG A 91 3.66 12.05 -17.92
CA ARG A 91 3.80 11.87 -19.38
C ARG A 91 4.31 13.12 -20.06
N GLU A 92 3.80 14.29 -19.69
CA GLU A 92 4.22 15.60 -20.24
C GLU A 92 5.70 15.84 -19.99
N GLN A 93 6.17 15.55 -18.77
CA GLN A 93 7.57 15.69 -18.37
C GLN A 93 8.46 14.50 -18.76
N GLN A 94 7.91 13.48 -19.45
CA GLN A 94 8.61 12.24 -19.77
C GLN A 94 9.23 11.58 -18.53
N GLY A 95 8.56 11.73 -17.38
CA GLY A 95 9.02 11.25 -16.08
C GLY A 95 8.87 9.73 -15.89
N GLY A 96 9.52 9.20 -14.87
CA GLY A 96 9.35 7.83 -14.38
C GLY A 96 8.52 7.82 -13.10
N PHE A 97 7.45 7.02 -13.04
CA PHE A 97 6.60 6.92 -11.85
C PHE A 97 6.24 5.47 -11.55
N PHE A 98 6.54 5.03 -10.34
CA PHE A 98 6.11 3.74 -9.82
C PHE A 98 5.35 3.94 -8.51
N TYR A 99 4.10 3.54 -8.50
CA TYR A 99 3.24 3.58 -7.31
C TYR A 99 2.82 2.19 -6.89
N ALA A 100 2.87 1.92 -5.58
CA ALA A 100 2.23 0.76 -4.98
C ALA A 100 1.62 1.13 -3.62
N SER A 101 0.42 0.64 -3.35
CA SER A 101 -0.22 0.77 -2.03
C SER A 101 0.48 -0.05 -0.95
N ASN A 102 1.29 -1.03 -1.36
CA ASN A 102 2.09 -1.88 -0.48
C ASN A 102 3.31 -2.43 -1.21
N PHE A 103 4.50 -2.24 -0.65
CA PHE A 103 5.78 -2.69 -1.21
C PHE A 103 6.24 -4.04 -0.64
N SER A 104 5.56 -4.61 0.35
CA SER A 104 5.94 -5.93 0.88
C SER A 104 5.78 -7.01 -0.17
N ILE A 105 6.84 -7.74 -0.48
CA ILE A 105 6.81 -8.91 -1.37
C ILE A 105 5.79 -9.93 -0.85
N GLY A 106 5.77 -10.20 0.46
CA GLY A 106 4.82 -11.13 1.07
C GLY A 106 3.36 -10.71 0.87
N VAL A 107 3.05 -9.40 1.01
CA VAL A 107 1.69 -8.87 0.76
C VAL A 107 1.33 -8.98 -0.72
N ASN A 108 2.26 -8.70 -1.63
CA ASN A 108 1.98 -8.81 -3.07
C ASN A 108 1.76 -10.26 -3.52
N ILE A 109 2.52 -11.22 -2.97
CA ILE A 109 2.26 -12.66 -3.16
C ILE A 109 0.89 -13.02 -2.59
N PHE A 110 0.56 -12.53 -1.38
CA PHE A 110 -0.73 -12.76 -0.75
C PHE A 110 -1.89 -12.23 -1.61
N PHE A 111 -1.77 -11.04 -2.24
CA PHE A 111 -2.76 -10.53 -3.18
C PHE A 111 -2.98 -11.47 -4.38
N GLN A 112 -1.93 -12.05 -4.94
CA GLN A 112 -2.06 -12.99 -6.06
C GLN A 112 -2.70 -14.31 -5.62
N LEU A 113 -2.30 -14.85 -4.47
CA LEU A 113 -2.92 -16.04 -3.88
C LEU A 113 -4.40 -15.82 -3.58
N ASN A 114 -4.76 -14.65 -3.05
CA ASN A 114 -6.14 -14.27 -2.78
C ASN A 114 -7.00 -14.28 -4.05
N LYS A 115 -6.52 -13.64 -5.13
CA LYS A 115 -7.22 -13.64 -6.42
C LYS A 115 -7.36 -15.05 -7.01
N TYR A 116 -6.31 -15.86 -6.91
CA TYR A 116 -6.31 -17.22 -7.41
C TYR A 116 -7.27 -18.10 -6.61
N LEU A 117 -7.25 -18.00 -5.25
CA LEU A 117 -8.18 -18.72 -4.39
C LEU A 117 -9.62 -18.29 -4.66
N ALA A 118 -9.90 -16.99 -4.78
CA ALA A 118 -11.24 -16.48 -5.10
C ALA A 118 -11.77 -17.07 -6.42
N LYS A 119 -10.93 -17.15 -7.45
CA LYS A 119 -11.28 -17.78 -8.73
C LYS A 119 -11.54 -19.28 -8.59
N MET A 120 -10.75 -20.00 -7.79
CA MET A 120 -10.97 -21.43 -7.55
C MET A 120 -12.25 -21.69 -6.78
N MET A 121 -12.58 -20.81 -5.81
CA MET A 121 -13.78 -20.92 -4.97
C MET A 121 -15.04 -20.40 -5.66
N ASN A 122 -14.92 -19.75 -6.83
CA ASN A 122 -16.06 -19.27 -7.59
C ASN A 122 -16.97 -20.44 -8.01
N GLY A 123 -18.24 -20.37 -7.67
CA GLY A 123 -19.22 -21.44 -7.92
C GLY A 123 -19.42 -22.40 -6.74
N PHE A 124 -18.59 -22.37 -5.69
CA PHE A 124 -18.82 -23.13 -4.45
C PHE A 124 -19.62 -22.29 -3.45
N ASN A 125 -20.90 -22.13 -3.67
CA ASN A 125 -21.78 -21.20 -2.93
C ASN A 125 -22.00 -21.56 -1.44
N ASP A 126 -21.65 -22.77 -1.03
CA ASP A 126 -21.72 -23.22 0.36
C ASP A 126 -20.61 -22.58 1.22
N TYR A 127 -19.54 -22.08 0.59
CA TYR A 127 -18.50 -21.37 1.30
C TYR A 127 -18.83 -19.88 1.41
N LYS A 128 -18.81 -19.39 2.65
CA LYS A 128 -18.92 -17.96 2.95
C LYS A 128 -17.54 -17.36 3.14
N VAL A 129 -17.33 -16.18 2.59
CA VAL A 129 -16.03 -15.51 2.62
C VAL A 129 -16.01 -14.42 3.69
N PHE A 130 -14.93 -14.37 4.45
CA PHE A 130 -14.68 -13.37 5.48
C PHE A 130 -13.28 -12.77 5.29
N ILE A 131 -13.18 -11.45 5.44
CA ILE A 131 -11.88 -10.77 5.52
C ILE A 131 -11.73 -10.22 6.91
N GLU A 132 -10.59 -10.48 7.54
CA GLU A 132 -10.21 -9.87 8.82
C GLU A 132 -8.85 -9.18 8.68
N GLU A 133 -8.77 -7.93 9.17
CA GLU A 133 -7.51 -7.21 9.29
C GLU A 133 -7.27 -6.77 10.74
N THR A 134 -6.02 -6.79 11.19
CA THR A 134 -5.61 -6.29 12.50
C THR A 134 -4.42 -5.37 12.34
N HIS A 135 -4.51 -4.15 12.89
CA HIS A 135 -3.44 -3.16 12.93
C HIS A 135 -3.31 -2.53 14.33
N HIS A 136 -2.26 -1.73 14.49
CA HIS A 136 -2.01 -0.97 15.72
C HIS A 136 -3.13 0.05 16.01
N ILE A 137 -3.25 0.42 17.29
CA ILE A 137 -4.31 1.33 17.78
C ILE A 137 -4.26 2.74 17.18
N HIS A 138 -3.09 3.17 16.64
CA HIS A 138 -2.90 4.49 16.03
C HIS A 138 -3.29 4.55 14.54
N LYS A 139 -3.76 3.44 13.94
CA LYS A 139 -4.20 3.43 12.54
C LYS A 139 -5.60 4.01 12.43
N LEU A 140 -5.73 5.12 11.68
CA LEU A 140 -6.97 5.90 11.58
C LEU A 140 -7.96 5.34 10.57
N ASP A 141 -7.46 4.87 9.41
CA ASP A 141 -8.29 4.30 8.35
C ASP A 141 -8.80 2.89 8.73
N ALA A 142 -10.08 2.62 8.47
CA ALA A 142 -10.72 1.33 8.61
C ALA A 142 -11.81 1.16 7.51
N PRO A 143 -11.74 0.10 6.67
CA PRO A 143 -10.64 -0.86 6.61
C PRO A 143 -9.36 -0.25 6.02
N SER A 144 -8.22 -0.94 6.19
CA SER A 144 -6.95 -0.53 5.57
C SER A 144 -7.00 -0.63 4.04
N VAL A 145 -6.20 0.19 3.34
CA VAL A 145 -6.06 0.09 1.88
C VAL A 145 -5.68 -1.32 1.44
N THR A 146 -4.85 -2.03 2.21
CA THR A 146 -4.52 -3.44 1.95
C THR A 146 -5.75 -4.34 2.03
N ALA A 147 -6.61 -4.17 3.02
CA ALA A 147 -7.84 -4.96 3.14
C ALA A 147 -8.84 -4.63 2.01
N ILE A 148 -8.91 -3.38 1.57
CA ILE A 148 -9.69 -2.97 0.39
C ILE A 148 -9.17 -3.68 -0.86
N THR A 149 -7.85 -3.68 -1.10
CA THR A 149 -7.24 -4.37 -2.25
C THR A 149 -7.53 -5.88 -2.23
N ILE A 150 -7.54 -6.50 -1.04
CA ILE A 150 -7.92 -7.92 -0.86
C ILE A 150 -9.39 -8.11 -1.26
N ALA A 151 -10.29 -7.27 -0.76
CA ALA A 151 -11.72 -7.35 -1.06
C ALA A 151 -12.00 -7.17 -2.56
N GLU A 152 -11.42 -6.17 -3.19
CA GLU A 152 -11.51 -5.93 -4.63
C GLU A 152 -10.96 -7.10 -5.45
N GLY A 153 -9.87 -7.73 -4.97
CA GLY A 153 -9.33 -8.94 -5.56
C GLY A 153 -10.30 -10.13 -5.53
N ILE A 154 -11.12 -10.24 -4.49
CA ILE A 154 -12.18 -11.25 -4.41
C ILE A 154 -13.33 -10.86 -5.33
N LEU A 155 -13.83 -9.62 -5.26
CA LEU A 155 -14.94 -9.15 -6.10
C LEU A 155 -14.69 -9.32 -7.60
N GLY A 156 -13.44 -9.11 -8.03
CA GLY A 156 -13.05 -9.29 -9.44
C GLY A 156 -12.91 -10.75 -9.89
N ASN A 157 -13.02 -11.75 -8.98
CA ASN A 157 -12.76 -13.16 -9.28
C ASN A 157 -13.81 -14.12 -8.68
N HIS A 158 -14.86 -13.60 -8.03
CA HIS A 158 -15.90 -14.41 -7.37
C HIS A 158 -17.29 -13.78 -7.56
N ASP A 159 -18.13 -14.40 -8.36
CA ASP A 159 -19.44 -13.87 -8.78
C ASP A 159 -20.49 -13.79 -7.64
N GLY A 160 -20.24 -14.43 -6.50
CA GLY A 160 -21.14 -14.43 -5.35
C GLY A 160 -21.16 -13.12 -4.57
N TYR A 161 -20.23 -12.19 -4.84
CA TYR A 161 -20.13 -10.90 -4.13
C TYR A 161 -20.11 -9.74 -5.12
N ARG A 162 -20.88 -8.67 -4.81
CA ARG A 162 -21.00 -7.45 -5.64
C ARG A 162 -20.32 -6.23 -5.04
N SER A 163 -20.19 -6.23 -3.72
CA SER A 163 -19.55 -5.14 -2.97
C SER A 163 -18.94 -5.67 -1.68
N TRP A 164 -18.15 -4.85 -1.02
CA TRP A 164 -17.67 -5.12 0.33
C TRP A 164 -18.16 -4.02 1.29
N GLN A 165 -18.29 -4.36 2.57
CA GLN A 165 -18.59 -3.40 3.64
C GLN A 165 -17.82 -3.73 4.91
N LEU A 166 -17.52 -2.67 5.69
CA LEU A 166 -16.97 -2.84 7.03
C LEU A 166 -18.01 -3.53 7.93
N ASN A 167 -17.59 -4.60 8.58
CA ASN A 167 -18.45 -5.36 9.49
C ASN A 167 -18.56 -4.65 10.84
N GLU A 168 -19.67 -3.97 11.05
CA GLU A 168 -20.01 -3.29 12.31
C GLU A 168 -20.91 -4.14 13.23
N GLY A 169 -20.96 -5.44 13.01
CA GLY A 169 -21.81 -6.36 13.77
C GLY A 169 -23.30 -6.36 13.35
N ARG A 170 -23.60 -5.78 12.19
CA ARG A 170 -24.96 -5.79 11.59
C ARG A 170 -25.10 -6.93 10.60
N GLN A 171 -26.31 -7.42 10.43
CA GLN A 171 -26.61 -8.39 9.37
C GLN A 171 -26.40 -7.73 8.00
N MET A 172 -25.64 -8.39 7.14
CA MET A 172 -25.37 -7.93 5.78
C MET A 172 -26.11 -8.76 4.75
N PRO A 173 -26.43 -8.18 3.57
CA PRO A 173 -26.88 -8.95 2.42
C PRO A 173 -25.89 -10.06 2.05
N ALA A 174 -26.40 -11.16 1.49
CA ALA A 174 -25.58 -12.34 1.19
C ALA A 174 -24.52 -12.09 0.09
N ASP A 175 -24.73 -11.08 -0.76
CA ASP A 175 -23.84 -10.67 -1.84
C ASP A 175 -22.89 -9.52 -1.44
N VAL A 176 -22.82 -9.19 -0.16
CA VAL A 176 -21.88 -8.21 0.40
C VAL A 176 -20.79 -8.92 1.17
N LEU A 177 -19.53 -8.69 0.77
CA LEU A 177 -18.34 -9.27 1.41
C LEU A 177 -18.03 -8.52 2.72
N PRO A 178 -18.07 -9.19 3.90
CA PRO A 178 -17.77 -8.55 5.17
C PRO A 178 -16.26 -8.37 5.36
N VAL A 179 -15.85 -7.16 5.75
CA VAL A 179 -14.47 -6.84 6.14
C VAL A 179 -14.46 -6.43 7.61
N THR A 180 -13.79 -7.19 8.46
CA THR A 180 -13.64 -6.89 9.87
C THR A 180 -12.29 -6.23 10.13
N ALA A 181 -12.31 -5.03 10.72
CA ALA A 181 -11.10 -4.29 11.08
C ALA A 181 -10.90 -4.27 12.60
N ARG A 182 -9.73 -4.74 13.06
CA ARG A 182 -9.34 -4.72 14.47
C ARG A 182 -8.17 -3.77 14.70
N ARG A 183 -8.15 -3.15 15.89
CA ARG A 183 -7.07 -2.26 16.34
C ARG A 183 -6.54 -2.78 17.66
N ILE A 184 -5.31 -3.34 17.64
CA ILE A 184 -4.73 -4.07 18.78
C ILE A 184 -3.26 -3.68 18.95
N GLY A 185 -2.91 -3.09 20.10
CA GLY A 185 -1.54 -2.80 20.48
C GLY A 185 -0.71 -2.12 19.40
N GLU A 186 0.46 -2.68 19.10
CA GLU A 186 1.40 -2.16 18.09
C GLU A 186 1.52 -3.11 16.87
N VAL A 187 0.49 -3.89 16.57
CA VAL A 187 0.48 -4.85 15.45
C VAL A 187 0.77 -4.14 14.13
N PRO A 188 1.84 -4.52 13.38
CA PRO A 188 2.21 -3.85 12.13
C PRO A 188 1.19 -4.06 11.01
N GLY A 189 0.53 -5.21 10.98
CA GLY A 189 -0.50 -5.57 10.04
C GLY A 189 -0.66 -7.09 9.89
N ILE A 190 -1.88 -7.57 10.09
CA ILE A 190 -2.28 -8.96 9.84
C ILE A 190 -3.50 -8.90 8.93
N HIS A 191 -3.54 -9.75 7.93
CA HIS A 191 -4.67 -9.90 7.02
C HIS A 191 -4.97 -11.38 6.84
N ALA A 192 -6.22 -11.77 7.00
CA ALA A 192 -6.70 -13.13 6.77
C ALA A 192 -7.91 -13.10 5.84
N VAL A 193 -7.99 -14.08 4.97
CA VAL A 193 -9.16 -14.37 4.14
C VAL A 193 -9.57 -15.80 4.41
N THR A 194 -10.80 -15.98 4.84
CA THR A 194 -11.35 -17.26 5.23
C THR A 194 -12.54 -17.61 4.36
N TYR A 195 -12.51 -18.81 3.76
CA TYR A 195 -13.63 -19.44 3.08
C TYR A 195 -14.15 -20.56 3.98
N LYS A 196 -15.38 -20.47 4.46
CA LYS A 196 -15.96 -21.37 5.46
C LYS A 196 -17.27 -21.96 5.01
N SER A 197 -17.36 -23.29 5.10
CA SER A 197 -18.58 -24.08 4.93
C SER A 197 -19.01 -24.72 6.25
N GLU A 198 -20.04 -25.59 6.21
CA GLU A 198 -20.45 -26.40 7.37
C GLU A 198 -19.49 -27.55 7.65
N VAL A 199 -18.65 -27.94 6.68
CA VAL A 199 -17.81 -29.15 6.78
C VAL A 199 -16.33 -28.84 6.95
N ASP A 200 -15.86 -27.69 6.44
CA ASP A 200 -14.44 -27.31 6.54
C ASP A 200 -14.22 -25.79 6.36
N GLU A 201 -12.95 -25.41 6.49
CA GLU A 201 -12.52 -24.02 6.39
C GLU A 201 -11.18 -23.95 5.67
N ILE A 202 -11.04 -23.00 4.74
CA ILE A 202 -9.77 -22.66 4.09
C ILE A 202 -9.41 -21.24 4.50
N GLU A 203 -8.25 -21.05 5.13
CA GLU A 203 -7.71 -19.73 5.47
C GLU A 203 -6.39 -19.49 4.76
N ILE A 204 -6.24 -18.31 4.16
CA ILE A 204 -4.94 -17.74 3.81
C ILE A 204 -4.67 -16.54 4.71
N ARG A 205 -3.43 -16.41 5.21
CA ARG A 205 -3.07 -15.38 6.18
C ARG A 205 -1.69 -14.82 5.91
N HIS A 206 -1.59 -13.48 5.95
CA HIS A 206 -0.34 -12.76 5.99
C HIS A 206 -0.21 -12.02 7.32
N SER A 207 0.95 -12.15 7.97
CA SER A 207 1.27 -11.45 9.22
C SER A 207 2.61 -10.73 9.06
N ALA A 208 2.59 -9.41 9.10
CA ALA A 208 3.81 -8.62 9.14
C ALA A 208 4.41 -8.67 10.56
N VAL A 209 5.69 -9.03 10.66
CA VAL A 209 6.44 -9.02 11.93
C VAL A 209 6.97 -7.61 12.22
N SER A 210 7.32 -6.87 11.16
CA SER A 210 7.81 -5.49 11.24
C SER A 210 7.45 -4.72 9.96
N ARG A 211 7.68 -3.39 9.96
CA ARG A 211 7.57 -2.56 8.75
C ARG A 211 8.73 -2.73 7.78
N GLU A 212 9.76 -3.48 8.14
CA GLU A 212 10.97 -3.66 7.32
C GLU A 212 10.67 -4.27 5.95
N GLY A 213 9.68 -5.19 5.87
CA GLY A 213 9.25 -5.76 4.60
C GLY A 213 8.77 -4.73 3.58
N PHE A 214 8.11 -3.66 4.02
CA PHE A 214 7.66 -2.56 3.15
C PHE A 214 8.85 -1.72 2.67
N ALA A 215 9.78 -1.39 3.56
CA ALA A 215 10.96 -0.60 3.23
C ALA A 215 11.94 -1.38 2.33
N ARG A 216 12.12 -2.70 2.55
CA ARG A 216 12.94 -3.58 1.69
C ARG A 216 12.40 -3.67 0.27
N GLY A 217 11.10 -3.64 0.10
CA GLY A 217 10.47 -3.68 -1.22
C GLY A 217 10.50 -2.34 -1.94
N ALA A 218 10.57 -1.21 -1.21
CA ALA A 218 10.65 0.12 -1.80
C ALA A 218 12.05 0.47 -2.33
N VAL A 219 13.12 -0.09 -1.73
CA VAL A 219 14.53 0.01 -2.13
C VAL A 219 14.88 -1.10 -3.10
#